data_82d70648ca483c2670fe5d5f44a36310
#
_entry.id   82d70648ca483c2670fe5d5f44a36310
#
_cell.length_a   1.000
_cell.length_b   1.000
_cell.length_c   1.000
_cell.angle_alpha   90.00
_cell.angle_beta   90.00
_cell.angle_gamma   90.00
#
_symmetry.space_group_name_H-M   'P 1'
#
loop_
_entity.id
_entity.type
_entity.pdbx_description
1 polymer ?
#
loop_
_entity_poly.entity_id
_entity_poly.type
_entity_poly.pdbx_seq_one_letter_code
_entity_poly.pdbx_strand_id
1 'polypeptide(L)'
;RIDAAGLLVIPGIIDSHMHASSWLAGRKSYKMLALAGVTTALEMAGPLEDVKEGLREDGSGITVGCLEMIRPGWNVQSASPKAEELSEVIFNALDRGAFGVKLLGGHYPLTPEASAQLIRLCDNNGVYLGIHAGSTEQGSNINGVKEIVDCAEGHAFHLAHMNAYCRGNILDVPQEVAFVEKILQSHPEIDSESYLSPINGCSGKCIDGVPESGITRNCLHSHGYEETQQGLREAIEDGFARVHLQKTDSVVLAEPNEGLRLWLEQNTNASMSFAVNPSLSNFYFATQKRPNGTFLSDSFCTDGGGIPRNVILENGLSLVKFGAITLKEFVFKSSTSAANLLGLANKGRLVVGADADITVVDYAKQKAVHAFS
;
A
#
# COMPACT_ATOMS: atom_id res chain seq x y z
N ARG A 1 6.83 -29.30 17.01
CA ARG A 1 6.90 -29.92 15.67
C ARG A 1 5.54 -29.79 15.02
N ILE A 2 5.51 -29.30 13.76
CA ILE A 2 4.30 -29.13 12.97
C ILE A 2 4.40 -30.09 11.78
N ASP A 3 3.34 -30.83 11.52
CA ASP A 3 3.23 -31.66 10.32
C ASP A 3 2.74 -30.79 9.15
N ALA A 4 3.57 -30.65 8.13
CA ALA A 4 3.27 -29.93 6.89
C ALA A 4 3.07 -30.87 5.68
N ALA A 5 2.79 -32.17 5.92
CA ALA A 5 2.58 -33.12 4.83
C ALA A 5 1.43 -32.65 3.92
N GLY A 6 1.69 -32.61 2.60
CA GLY A 6 0.73 -32.11 1.60
C GLY A 6 0.56 -30.60 1.52
N LEU A 7 1.29 -29.84 2.32
CA LEU A 7 1.29 -28.38 2.31
C LEU A 7 2.57 -27.82 1.66
N LEU A 8 2.49 -26.60 1.16
CA LEU A 8 3.63 -25.87 0.66
C LEU A 8 4.25 -25.06 1.80
N VAL A 9 5.57 -25.14 1.96
CA VAL A 9 6.34 -24.32 2.92
C VAL A 9 7.18 -23.33 2.14
N ILE A 10 6.94 -22.04 2.39
CA ILE A 10 7.65 -20.94 1.72
C ILE A 10 8.25 -19.99 2.75
N PRO A 11 9.27 -19.17 2.37
CA PRO A 11 9.67 -18.03 3.19
C PRO A 11 8.45 -17.18 3.55
N GLY A 12 8.47 -16.57 4.71
CA GLY A 12 7.39 -15.67 5.14
C GLY A 12 7.11 -14.59 4.12
N ILE A 13 5.83 -14.32 3.87
CA ILE A 13 5.42 -13.25 2.97
C ILE A 13 5.73 -11.91 3.61
N ILE A 14 6.32 -11.01 2.85
CA ILE A 14 6.65 -9.63 3.25
C ILE A 14 5.73 -8.69 2.50
N ASP A 15 4.92 -7.95 3.25
CA ASP A 15 4.07 -6.90 2.73
C ASP A 15 4.80 -5.56 2.82
N SER A 16 5.30 -5.07 1.70
CA SER A 16 6.09 -3.83 1.65
C SER A 16 5.26 -2.57 1.86
N HIS A 17 3.93 -2.67 1.90
CA HIS A 17 3.02 -1.54 2.06
C HIS A 17 1.68 -1.96 2.66
N MET A 18 1.44 -1.62 3.91
CA MET A 18 0.16 -1.81 4.58
C MET A 18 -0.20 -0.61 5.48
N HIS A 19 -1.38 -0.62 6.04
CA HIS A 19 -1.89 0.39 6.95
C HIS A 19 -2.46 -0.23 8.22
N ALA A 20 -1.90 0.16 9.38
CA ALA A 20 -2.26 -0.33 10.70
C ALA A 20 -2.47 0.79 11.73
N SER A 21 -2.26 2.04 11.35
CA SER A 21 -2.55 3.19 12.21
C SER A 21 -4.05 3.31 12.51
N SER A 22 -4.38 3.83 13.69
CA SER A 22 -5.76 3.86 14.21
C SER A 22 -6.72 4.64 13.32
N TRP A 23 -6.24 5.69 12.67
CA TRP A 23 -7.06 6.56 11.81
C TRP A 23 -7.32 5.98 10.41
N LEU A 24 -6.54 5.00 9.96
CA LEU A 24 -6.74 4.35 8.65
C LEU A 24 -7.48 3.03 8.77
N ALA A 25 -7.05 2.16 9.67
CA ALA A 25 -7.48 0.76 9.62
C ALA A 25 -7.61 0.09 10.98
N GLY A 26 -6.98 0.64 12.01
CA GLY A 26 -7.01 0.09 13.36
C GLY A 26 -6.14 -1.14 13.57
N ARG A 27 -6.16 -1.61 14.80
CA ARG A 27 -5.22 -2.59 15.38
C ARG A 27 -5.44 -4.05 14.94
N LYS A 28 -6.57 -4.36 14.32
CA LYS A 28 -6.86 -5.70 13.77
C LYS A 28 -6.02 -6.07 12.54
N SER A 29 -5.36 -5.08 11.93
CA SER A 29 -4.54 -5.23 10.73
C SER A 29 -3.50 -6.33 10.86
N TYR A 30 -2.76 -6.37 11.97
CA TYR A 30 -1.71 -7.36 12.19
C TYR A 30 -2.25 -8.80 12.17
N LYS A 31 -3.39 -9.04 12.84
CA LYS A 31 -4.04 -10.36 12.83
C LYS A 31 -4.53 -10.73 11.43
N MET A 32 -5.12 -9.78 10.70
CA MET A 32 -5.56 -10.00 9.33
C MET A 32 -4.40 -10.34 8.40
N LEU A 33 -3.27 -9.64 8.53
CA LEU A 33 -2.04 -9.91 7.78
C LEU A 33 -1.47 -11.29 8.10
N ALA A 34 -1.35 -11.65 9.41
CA ALA A 34 -0.88 -12.97 9.83
C ALA A 34 -1.76 -14.09 9.26
N LEU A 35 -3.10 -13.93 9.30
CA LEU A 35 -4.05 -14.87 8.70
C LEU A 35 -3.94 -14.96 7.18
N ALA A 36 -3.49 -13.89 6.52
CA ALA A 36 -3.16 -13.87 5.08
C ALA A 36 -1.78 -14.44 4.76
N GLY A 37 -1.01 -14.89 5.77
CA GLY A 37 0.32 -15.50 5.60
C GLY A 37 1.49 -14.52 5.63
N VAL A 38 1.24 -13.25 5.94
CA VAL A 38 2.29 -12.23 6.09
C VAL A 38 3.01 -12.43 7.42
N THR A 39 4.34 -12.37 7.40
CA THR A 39 5.21 -12.47 8.59
C THR A 39 5.96 -11.16 8.86
N THR A 40 6.12 -10.32 7.86
CA THR A 40 6.78 -9.02 7.97
C THR A 40 6.00 -7.99 7.16
N ALA A 41 5.77 -6.81 7.71
CA ALA A 41 5.03 -5.75 7.04
C ALA A 41 5.60 -4.36 7.31
N LEU A 42 5.50 -3.46 6.32
CA LEU A 42 5.85 -2.06 6.46
C LEU A 42 4.58 -1.20 6.49
N GLU A 43 4.34 -0.55 7.63
CA GLU A 43 3.33 0.52 7.74
C GLU A 43 3.84 1.76 7.02
N MET A 44 3.17 2.13 5.93
CA MET A 44 3.71 3.11 4.98
C MET A 44 3.19 4.54 5.17
N ALA A 45 2.41 4.80 6.20
CA ALA A 45 1.87 6.14 6.46
C ALA A 45 2.18 6.65 7.88
N GLY A 46 2.27 5.80 8.87
CA GLY A 46 2.35 6.23 10.26
C GLY A 46 1.02 6.85 10.75
N PRO A 47 0.99 7.71 11.74
CA PRO A 47 2.16 8.24 12.48
C PRO A 47 2.88 7.18 13.33
N LEU A 48 4.18 7.30 13.44
CA LEU A 48 5.02 6.34 14.15
C LEU A 48 4.54 6.06 15.58
N GLU A 49 4.18 7.10 16.34
CA GLU A 49 3.78 6.91 17.76
C GLU A 49 2.44 6.19 17.88
N ASP A 50 1.48 6.41 16.99
CA ASP A 50 0.21 5.68 16.98
C ASP A 50 0.42 4.18 16.70
N VAL A 51 1.31 3.85 15.77
CA VAL A 51 1.70 2.47 15.47
C VAL A 51 2.42 1.83 16.64
N LYS A 52 3.38 2.54 17.27
CA LYS A 52 4.12 2.06 18.46
C LYS A 52 3.19 1.84 19.66
N GLU A 53 2.21 2.70 19.88
CA GLU A 53 1.20 2.53 20.92
C GLU A 53 0.36 1.28 20.66
N GLY A 54 -0.14 1.09 19.44
CA GLY A 54 -0.86 -0.12 19.06
C GLY A 54 -0.04 -1.41 19.26
N LEU A 55 1.26 -1.38 18.94
CA LEU A 55 2.16 -2.51 19.17
C LEU A 55 2.40 -2.80 20.66
N ARG A 56 2.47 -1.77 21.51
CA ARG A 56 2.62 -1.94 22.96
C ARG A 56 1.38 -2.54 23.61
N GLU A 57 0.19 -2.14 23.15
CA GLU A 57 -1.08 -2.58 23.74
C GLU A 57 -1.52 -3.96 23.26
N ASP A 58 -1.41 -4.24 21.99
CA ASP A 58 -2.01 -5.43 21.37
C ASP A 58 -0.96 -6.45 20.88
N GLY A 59 0.30 -6.03 20.75
CA GLY A 59 1.31 -6.78 20.00
C GLY A 59 1.00 -6.84 18.51
N SER A 60 1.84 -7.52 17.73
CA SER A 60 1.61 -7.70 16.29
C SER A 60 1.50 -9.16 15.85
N GLY A 61 2.27 -10.05 16.48
CA GLY A 61 2.44 -11.44 16.03
C GLY A 61 3.17 -11.56 14.69
N ILE A 62 3.63 -10.44 14.11
CA ILE A 62 4.46 -10.33 12.89
C ILE A 62 5.53 -9.26 13.12
N THR A 63 6.58 -9.26 12.31
CA THR A 63 7.57 -8.16 12.30
C THR A 63 6.95 -6.93 11.63
N VAL A 64 7.07 -5.76 12.25
CA VAL A 64 6.49 -4.50 11.74
C VAL A 64 7.55 -3.41 11.69
N GLY A 65 7.74 -2.81 10.51
CA GLY A 65 8.40 -1.51 10.32
C GLY A 65 7.35 -0.41 10.13
N CYS A 66 7.74 0.84 10.39
CA CYS A 66 6.84 1.99 10.19
C CYS A 66 7.59 3.17 9.60
N LEU A 67 7.01 3.81 8.58
CA LEU A 67 7.46 5.10 8.05
C LEU A 67 6.77 6.24 8.82
N GLU A 68 7.49 7.35 8.97
CA GLU A 68 6.88 8.60 9.44
C GLU A 68 6.47 9.46 8.24
N MET A 69 5.19 9.86 8.15
CA MET A 69 4.74 10.72 7.06
C MET A 69 5.28 12.15 7.20
N ILE A 70 5.62 12.78 6.08
CA ILE A 70 5.85 14.22 6.01
C ILE A 70 4.50 14.89 5.73
N ARG A 71 4.02 15.71 6.66
CA ARG A 71 2.67 16.27 6.59
C ARG A 71 2.66 17.78 6.89
N PRO A 72 2.28 18.61 5.89
CA PRO A 72 2.05 20.04 6.09
C PRO A 72 1.03 20.34 7.19
N GLY A 73 1.37 21.32 8.03
CA GLY A 73 0.54 21.73 9.18
C GLY A 73 0.58 20.79 10.39
N TRP A 74 1.46 19.78 10.34
CA TRP A 74 1.67 18.84 11.46
C TRP A 74 3.13 18.73 11.86
N ASN A 75 4.00 18.13 11.05
CA ASN A 75 5.44 18.02 11.33
C ASN A 75 6.31 18.84 10.39
N VAL A 76 5.73 19.44 9.36
CA VAL A 76 6.31 20.55 8.58
C VAL A 76 5.27 21.70 8.52
N GLN A 77 5.77 22.96 8.46
CA GLN A 77 4.89 24.12 8.59
C GLN A 77 3.94 24.29 7.38
N SER A 78 4.41 23.98 6.19
CA SER A 78 3.66 24.18 4.95
C SER A 78 4.00 23.12 3.91
N ALA A 79 3.35 23.17 2.74
CA ALA A 79 3.68 22.33 1.61
C ALA A 79 5.03 22.64 0.96
N SER A 80 5.69 23.75 1.35
CA SER A 80 7.01 24.14 0.87
C SER A 80 8.03 24.26 2.01
N PRO A 81 8.30 23.16 2.76
CA PRO A 81 9.30 23.17 3.82
C PRO A 81 10.69 23.36 3.25
N LYS A 82 11.57 23.98 4.04
CA LYS A 82 13.00 24.13 3.69
C LYS A 82 13.77 22.83 3.97
N ALA A 83 14.95 22.72 3.38
CA ALA A 83 15.81 21.54 3.54
C ALA A 83 16.16 21.27 5.01
N GLU A 84 16.39 22.31 5.81
CA GLU A 84 16.70 22.20 7.23
C GLU A 84 15.52 21.59 8.01
N GLU A 85 14.30 22.05 7.73
CA GLU A 85 13.07 21.54 8.35
C GLU A 85 12.82 20.07 7.96
N LEU A 86 12.99 19.73 6.68
CA LEU A 86 12.90 18.33 6.23
C LEU A 86 13.95 17.44 6.90
N SER A 87 15.19 17.91 6.99
CA SER A 87 16.29 17.20 7.65
C SER A 87 15.98 16.93 9.12
N GLU A 88 15.48 17.93 9.85
CA GLU A 88 15.08 17.78 11.25
C GLU A 88 13.99 16.72 11.44
N VAL A 89 12.94 16.77 10.63
CA VAL A 89 11.83 15.79 10.70
C VAL A 89 12.31 14.38 10.37
N ILE A 90 13.12 14.21 9.32
CA ILE A 90 13.67 12.91 8.91
C ILE A 90 14.48 12.29 10.05
N PHE A 91 15.50 13.00 10.54
CA PHE A 91 16.40 12.42 11.55
C PHE A 91 15.72 12.24 12.90
N ASN A 92 14.81 13.15 13.29
CA ASN A 92 13.98 12.95 14.47
C ASN A 92 13.11 11.68 14.38
N ALA A 93 12.54 11.41 13.19
CA ALA A 93 11.76 10.18 12.99
C ALA A 93 12.64 8.92 13.13
N LEU A 94 13.82 8.92 12.51
CA LEU A 94 14.78 7.82 12.62
C LEU A 94 15.24 7.58 14.07
N ASP A 95 15.58 8.63 14.80
CA ASP A 95 15.98 8.57 16.22
C ASP A 95 14.87 7.98 17.11
N ARG A 96 13.61 8.20 16.74
CA ARG A 96 12.45 7.60 17.40
C ARG A 96 12.16 6.17 16.93
N GLY A 97 12.91 5.62 15.98
CA GLY A 97 12.82 4.25 15.48
C GLY A 97 11.93 4.07 14.25
N ALA A 98 11.67 5.12 13.50
CA ALA A 98 11.06 4.98 12.16
C ALA A 98 12.02 4.21 11.23
N PHE A 99 11.45 3.40 10.34
CA PHE A 99 12.20 2.70 9.30
C PHE A 99 12.68 3.67 8.19
N GLY A 100 12.00 4.78 8.04
CA GLY A 100 12.23 5.82 7.06
C GLY A 100 11.08 6.82 7.07
N VAL A 101 10.89 7.53 5.96
CA VAL A 101 9.85 8.56 5.84
C VAL A 101 8.94 8.33 4.61
N LYS A 102 7.76 8.93 4.64
CA LYS A 102 6.74 8.84 3.58
C LYS A 102 6.32 10.20 3.07
N LEU A 103 6.34 10.39 1.76
CA LEU A 103 5.61 11.46 1.07
C LEU A 103 4.23 10.95 0.62
N LEU A 104 3.17 11.50 1.19
CA LEU A 104 1.77 11.20 0.86
C LEU A 104 1.22 12.21 -0.15
N GLY A 105 1.76 12.26 -1.36
CA GLY A 105 1.40 13.23 -2.38
C GLY A 105 -0.08 13.21 -2.79
N GLY A 106 -0.77 12.07 -2.67
CA GLY A 106 -2.20 11.98 -2.91
C GLY A 106 -3.09 12.58 -1.81
N HIS A 107 -2.53 12.85 -0.61
CA HIS A 107 -3.28 13.33 0.56
C HIS A 107 -2.73 14.64 1.15
N TYR A 108 -1.42 14.71 1.29
CA TYR A 108 -0.68 15.82 1.91
C TYR A 108 0.52 16.21 1.04
N PRO A 109 0.27 16.73 -0.18
CA PRO A 109 1.33 16.99 -1.14
C PRO A 109 2.27 18.10 -0.67
N LEU A 110 3.55 17.94 -1.01
CA LEU A 110 4.53 19.02 -1.00
C LEU A 110 4.58 19.68 -2.38
N THR A 111 5.22 20.87 -2.47
CA THR A 111 5.54 21.45 -3.76
C THR A 111 6.56 20.59 -4.51
N PRO A 112 6.67 20.70 -5.86
CA PRO A 112 7.70 19.98 -6.62
C PRO A 112 9.11 20.20 -6.08
N GLU A 113 9.46 21.45 -5.73
CA GLU A 113 10.79 21.82 -5.21
C GLU A 113 11.07 21.16 -3.85
N ALA A 114 10.08 21.15 -2.94
CA ALA A 114 10.21 20.50 -1.63
C ALA A 114 10.27 18.97 -1.78
N SER A 115 9.54 18.40 -2.72
CA SER A 115 9.60 16.97 -3.06
C SER A 115 10.99 16.59 -3.58
N ALA A 116 11.57 17.38 -4.49
CA ALA A 116 12.93 17.19 -4.99
C ALA A 116 13.98 17.26 -3.86
N GLN A 117 13.82 18.21 -2.93
CA GLN A 117 14.71 18.31 -1.77
C GLN A 117 14.60 17.11 -0.85
N LEU A 118 13.37 16.63 -0.58
CA LEU A 118 13.11 15.45 0.24
C LEU A 118 13.78 14.21 -0.35
N ILE A 119 13.59 13.97 -1.66
CA ILE A 119 14.17 12.82 -2.37
C ILE A 119 15.70 12.86 -2.25
N ARG A 120 16.33 13.99 -2.57
CA ARG A 120 17.80 14.15 -2.48
C ARG A 120 18.33 13.97 -1.07
N LEU A 121 17.64 14.51 -0.05
CA LEU A 121 18.04 14.35 1.35
C LEU A 121 17.99 12.89 1.76
N CYS A 122 16.94 12.16 1.42
CA CYS A 122 16.80 10.75 1.78
C CYS A 122 17.85 9.89 1.08
N ASP A 123 17.99 10.00 -0.24
CA ASP A 123 18.95 9.20 -1.02
C ASP A 123 20.40 9.45 -0.57
N ASN A 124 20.82 10.72 -0.45
CA ASN A 124 22.17 11.08 -0.02
C ASN A 124 22.54 10.61 1.39
N ASN A 125 21.55 10.33 2.24
CA ASN A 125 21.76 9.87 3.62
C ASN A 125 21.39 8.38 3.81
N GLY A 126 21.03 7.66 2.75
CA GLY A 126 20.64 6.26 2.81
C GLY A 126 19.34 6.03 3.61
N VAL A 127 18.43 7.01 3.61
CA VAL A 127 17.13 6.94 4.31
C VAL A 127 16.07 6.38 3.37
N TYR A 128 15.36 5.36 3.80
CA TYR A 128 14.25 4.82 3.01
C TYR A 128 13.13 5.87 2.86
N LEU A 129 12.76 6.15 1.61
CA LEU A 129 11.69 7.07 1.27
C LEU A 129 10.63 6.37 0.44
N GLY A 130 9.43 6.21 0.99
CA GLY A 130 8.24 5.77 0.25
C GLY A 130 7.48 6.98 -0.30
N ILE A 131 7.05 6.93 -1.56
CA ILE A 131 6.30 8.02 -2.19
C ILE A 131 4.97 7.51 -2.75
N HIS A 132 3.85 8.10 -2.30
CA HIS A 132 2.60 8.12 -3.04
C HIS A 132 2.66 9.33 -3.98
N ALA A 133 2.75 9.11 -5.30
CA ALA A 133 2.97 10.17 -6.26
C ALA A 133 1.85 11.23 -6.26
N GLY A 134 2.23 12.44 -6.56
CA GLY A 134 1.39 13.64 -6.56
C GLY A 134 2.08 14.78 -5.82
N SER A 135 1.88 15.99 -6.28
CA SER A 135 2.32 17.22 -5.64
C SER A 135 1.18 18.23 -5.58
N THR A 136 1.49 19.44 -5.10
CA THR A 136 0.53 20.55 -5.12
C THR A 136 0.11 20.95 -6.53
N GLU A 137 0.85 20.59 -7.56
CA GLU A 137 0.57 20.91 -8.96
C GLU A 137 -0.08 19.72 -9.69
N GLN A 138 0.42 18.51 -9.44
CA GLN A 138 -0.04 17.30 -10.09
C GLN A 138 -0.66 16.32 -9.09
N GLY A 139 -1.80 15.73 -9.47
CA GLY A 139 -2.55 14.79 -8.64
C GLY A 139 -1.95 13.38 -8.58
N SER A 140 -2.64 12.50 -7.86
CA SER A 140 -2.32 11.07 -7.77
C SER A 140 -2.74 10.32 -9.04
N ASN A 141 -1.98 10.51 -10.12
CA ASN A 141 -2.20 9.94 -11.46
C ASN A 141 -0.86 9.86 -12.21
N ILE A 142 -0.88 9.51 -13.49
CA ILE A 142 0.33 9.37 -14.31
C ILE A 142 1.11 10.70 -14.47
N ASN A 143 0.45 11.86 -14.42
CA ASN A 143 1.13 13.15 -14.46
C ASN A 143 1.92 13.39 -13.18
N GLY A 144 1.35 13.03 -12.01
CA GLY A 144 2.05 13.08 -10.73
C GLY A 144 3.22 12.09 -10.67
N VAL A 145 3.09 10.90 -11.27
CA VAL A 145 4.22 9.95 -11.39
C VAL A 145 5.34 10.58 -12.20
N LYS A 146 5.02 11.17 -13.37
CA LYS A 146 6.04 11.83 -14.20
C LYS A 146 6.73 12.96 -13.43
N GLU A 147 5.98 13.80 -12.75
CA GLU A 147 6.52 14.95 -12.02
C GLU A 147 7.48 14.50 -10.91
N ILE A 148 7.09 13.51 -10.08
CA ILE A 148 7.96 12.99 -9.02
C ILE A 148 9.24 12.38 -9.56
N VAL A 149 9.18 11.68 -10.68
CA VAL A 149 10.36 11.13 -11.35
C VAL A 149 11.25 12.25 -11.91
N ASP A 150 10.67 13.27 -12.52
CA ASP A 150 11.43 14.45 -12.98
C ASP A 150 12.08 15.18 -11.78
N CYS A 151 11.39 15.32 -10.64
CA CYS A 151 11.92 15.89 -9.40
C CYS A 151 13.06 15.07 -8.79
N ALA A 152 13.10 13.77 -9.02
CA ALA A 152 14.12 12.89 -8.45
C ALA A 152 15.51 13.11 -9.06
N GLU A 153 15.61 13.60 -10.30
CA GLU A 153 16.88 13.88 -10.97
C GLU A 153 17.88 12.71 -10.92
N GLY A 154 17.37 11.45 -10.94
CA GLY A 154 18.16 10.23 -10.86
C GLY A 154 18.47 9.75 -9.43
N HIS A 155 17.93 10.38 -8.40
CA HIS A 155 17.97 9.89 -7.03
C HIS A 155 16.98 8.75 -6.78
N ALA A 156 17.38 7.81 -5.93
CA ALA A 156 16.58 6.62 -5.61
C ALA A 156 15.44 6.94 -4.61
N PHE A 157 14.30 6.30 -4.82
CA PHE A 157 13.17 6.26 -3.88
C PHE A 157 12.25 5.07 -4.20
N HIS A 158 11.35 4.76 -3.28
CA HIS A 158 10.33 3.73 -3.49
C HIS A 158 9.01 4.37 -3.96
N LEU A 159 8.58 4.06 -5.17
CA LEU A 159 7.30 4.49 -5.72
C LEU A 159 6.20 3.50 -5.38
N ALA A 160 5.30 3.90 -4.51
CA ALA A 160 4.25 3.05 -3.95
C ALA A 160 3.18 2.66 -5.00
N HIS A 161 2.64 1.44 -4.89
CA HIS A 161 1.42 0.92 -5.52
C HIS A 161 1.19 1.38 -6.99
N MET A 162 2.13 1.04 -7.89
CA MET A 162 2.16 1.49 -9.30
C MET A 162 0.83 1.45 -10.02
N ASN A 163 0.07 0.38 -9.82
CA ASN A 163 -1.23 0.19 -10.47
C ASN A 163 -2.30 1.20 -10.01
N ALA A 164 -2.12 1.87 -8.86
CA ALA A 164 -3.03 2.92 -8.40
C ALA A 164 -3.06 4.16 -9.31
N TYR A 165 -2.00 4.39 -10.08
CA TYR A 165 -1.91 5.53 -11.01
C TYR A 165 -2.48 5.24 -12.39
N CYS A 166 -2.82 3.96 -12.69
CA CYS A 166 -3.28 3.51 -13.99
C CYS A 166 -4.76 3.08 -13.92
N ARG A 167 -5.64 4.04 -13.60
CA ARG A 167 -7.08 3.83 -13.44
C ARG A 167 -7.94 4.37 -14.58
N GLY A 168 -7.30 4.95 -15.60
CA GLY A 168 -8.01 5.58 -16.72
C GLY A 168 -8.46 7.01 -16.42
N ASN A 169 -7.78 7.71 -15.53
CA ASN A 169 -8.17 9.06 -15.11
C ASN A 169 -7.66 10.16 -16.04
N ILE A 170 -6.57 9.96 -16.76
CA ILE A 170 -5.92 10.93 -17.67
C ILE A 170 -5.97 10.42 -19.11
N LEU A 171 -5.61 9.16 -19.32
CA LEU A 171 -5.67 8.44 -20.57
C LEU A 171 -6.49 7.17 -20.35
N ASP A 172 -6.71 6.34 -21.39
CA ASP A 172 -7.25 5.01 -21.16
C ASP A 172 -6.25 4.10 -20.38
N VAL A 173 -6.77 3.09 -19.71
CA VAL A 173 -5.95 2.22 -18.85
C VAL A 173 -4.74 1.60 -19.56
N PRO A 174 -4.86 1.05 -20.79
CA PRO A 174 -3.72 0.56 -21.55
C PRO A 174 -2.63 1.61 -21.79
N GLN A 175 -3.02 2.83 -22.10
CA GLN A 175 -2.11 3.94 -22.38
C GLN A 175 -1.41 4.41 -21.09
N GLU A 176 -2.13 4.50 -19.97
CA GLU A 176 -1.54 4.81 -18.67
C GLU A 176 -0.54 3.74 -18.22
N VAL A 177 -0.86 2.46 -18.40
CA VAL A 177 0.03 1.34 -18.10
C VAL A 177 1.31 1.41 -18.94
N ALA A 178 1.19 1.63 -20.25
CA ALA A 178 2.35 1.77 -21.15
C ALA A 178 3.21 2.99 -20.79
N PHE A 179 2.60 4.09 -20.37
CA PHE A 179 3.29 5.28 -19.93
C PHE A 179 4.15 5.02 -18.68
N VAL A 180 3.56 4.39 -17.65
CA VAL A 180 4.25 4.07 -16.40
C VAL A 180 5.32 2.98 -16.63
N GLU A 181 5.05 1.97 -17.47
CA GLU A 181 6.06 0.99 -17.88
C GLU A 181 7.33 1.67 -18.44
N LYS A 182 7.15 2.61 -19.38
CA LYS A 182 8.26 3.33 -19.98
C LYS A 182 9.08 4.09 -18.93
N ILE A 183 8.42 4.72 -17.96
CA ILE A 183 9.10 5.40 -16.84
C ILE A 183 9.94 4.41 -16.06
N LEU A 184 9.36 3.31 -15.57
CA LEU A 184 10.06 2.32 -14.77
C LEU A 184 11.20 1.60 -15.52
N GLN A 185 11.07 1.44 -16.84
CA GLN A 185 12.16 0.91 -17.67
C GLN A 185 13.33 1.89 -17.82
N SER A 186 13.04 3.20 -17.82
CA SER A 186 14.06 4.25 -17.98
C SER A 186 14.73 4.64 -16.67
N HIS A 187 14.13 4.30 -15.52
CA HIS A 187 14.56 4.68 -14.17
C HIS A 187 14.75 3.45 -13.27
N PRO A 188 15.82 2.66 -13.49
CA PRO A 188 16.10 1.45 -12.71
C PRO A 188 16.48 1.76 -11.24
N GLU A 189 16.78 2.99 -10.91
CA GLU A 189 17.04 3.49 -9.55
C GLU A 189 15.75 3.61 -8.71
N ILE A 190 14.59 3.58 -9.34
CA ILE A 190 13.29 3.67 -8.67
C ILE A 190 12.78 2.26 -8.37
N ASP A 191 12.71 1.95 -7.09
CA ASP A 191 12.03 0.75 -6.61
C ASP A 191 10.50 0.93 -6.66
N SER A 192 9.76 -0.17 -6.82
CA SER A 192 8.30 -0.09 -6.93
C SER A 192 7.58 -1.35 -6.45
N GLU A 193 6.29 -1.18 -6.14
CA GLU A 193 5.42 -2.27 -5.74
C GLU A 193 4.05 -2.20 -6.42
N SER A 194 3.33 -3.31 -6.40
CA SER A 194 1.97 -3.39 -6.93
C SER A 194 1.09 -4.27 -6.05
N TYR A 195 -0.18 -3.90 -5.91
CA TYR A 195 -1.16 -4.74 -5.22
C TYR A 195 -2.02 -5.56 -6.19
N LEU A 196 -2.63 -6.62 -5.67
CA LEU A 196 -3.47 -7.56 -6.44
C LEU A 196 -4.98 -7.40 -6.16
N SER A 197 -5.36 -6.35 -5.42
CA SER A 197 -6.74 -6.13 -5.01
C SER A 197 -7.49 -5.21 -5.97
N PRO A 198 -8.74 -5.54 -6.34
CA PRO A 198 -9.57 -4.66 -7.17
C PRO A 198 -10.11 -3.45 -6.42
N ILE A 199 -10.00 -3.40 -5.08
CA ILE A 199 -10.58 -2.35 -4.27
C ILE A 199 -9.55 -1.35 -3.75
N ASN A 200 -9.99 -0.11 -3.55
CA ASN A 200 -9.27 0.95 -2.85
C ASN A 200 -9.97 1.29 -1.54
N GLY A 201 -9.23 1.65 -0.49
CA GLY A 201 -9.79 2.06 0.80
C GLY A 201 -9.72 3.57 1.00
N CYS A 202 -10.77 4.16 1.58
CA CYS A 202 -10.81 5.58 1.94
C CYS A 202 -11.86 5.87 3.01
N SER A 203 -11.96 7.16 3.41
CA SER A 203 -12.94 7.64 4.38
C SER A 203 -14.27 7.95 3.71
N GLY A 204 -15.37 7.49 4.30
CA GLY A 204 -16.74 7.87 3.92
C GLY A 204 -17.30 9.06 4.68
N LYS A 205 -16.46 9.74 5.50
CA LYS A 205 -16.89 10.88 6.29
C LYS A 205 -17.32 12.04 5.40
N CYS A 206 -18.52 12.60 5.68
CA CYS A 206 -19.05 13.77 5.01
C CYS A 206 -19.13 14.96 5.99
N ILE A 207 -18.86 16.17 5.47
CA ILE A 207 -19.02 17.44 6.15
C ILE A 207 -19.88 18.34 5.25
N ASP A 208 -20.91 18.95 5.79
CA ASP A 208 -21.82 19.83 5.05
C ASP A 208 -22.37 19.20 3.75
N GLY A 209 -22.66 17.90 3.79
CA GLY A 209 -23.22 17.18 2.66
C GLY A 209 -22.23 16.78 1.58
N VAL A 210 -20.91 16.90 1.82
CA VAL A 210 -19.84 16.56 0.85
C VAL A 210 -18.84 15.61 1.51
N PRO A 211 -18.36 14.55 0.82
CA PRO A 211 -17.26 13.73 1.34
C PRO A 211 -16.00 14.56 1.59
N GLU A 212 -15.46 14.50 2.81
CA GLU A 212 -14.25 15.22 3.22
C GLU A 212 -13.03 14.75 2.40
N SER A 213 -12.94 13.45 2.16
CA SER A 213 -11.84 12.84 1.41
C SER A 213 -11.92 13.13 -0.08
N GLY A 214 -10.88 13.76 -0.65
CA GLY A 214 -10.71 13.92 -2.10
C GLY A 214 -10.65 12.58 -2.84
N ILE A 215 -10.07 11.54 -2.22
CA ILE A 215 -10.03 10.19 -2.78
C ILE A 215 -11.46 9.64 -2.96
N THR A 216 -12.33 9.82 -1.97
CA THR A 216 -13.73 9.40 -2.04
C THR A 216 -14.47 10.10 -3.16
N ARG A 217 -14.30 11.44 -3.27
CA ARG A 217 -14.89 12.21 -4.38
C ARG A 217 -14.40 11.73 -5.74
N ASN A 218 -13.10 11.51 -5.91
CA ASN A 218 -12.53 10.97 -7.14
C ASN A 218 -13.09 9.58 -7.48
N CYS A 219 -13.28 8.68 -6.48
CA CYS A 219 -13.90 7.37 -6.71
C CYS A 219 -15.35 7.50 -7.17
N LEU A 220 -16.14 8.41 -6.60
CA LEU A 220 -17.50 8.69 -7.03
C LEU A 220 -17.53 9.21 -8.46
N HIS A 221 -16.75 10.27 -8.74
CA HIS A 221 -16.64 10.88 -10.04
C HIS A 221 -16.30 9.89 -11.16
N SER A 222 -15.32 9.02 -10.92
CA SER A 222 -14.85 8.04 -11.92
C SER A 222 -15.91 7.01 -12.34
N HIS A 223 -17.01 6.87 -11.56
CA HIS A 223 -18.11 5.95 -11.82
C HIS A 223 -19.46 6.67 -12.02
N GLY A 224 -19.42 7.99 -12.24
CA GLY A 224 -20.61 8.79 -12.59
C GLY A 224 -21.55 9.11 -11.43
N TYR A 225 -21.11 8.92 -10.18
CA TYR A 225 -21.85 9.41 -9.00
C TYR A 225 -21.51 10.86 -8.74
N GLU A 226 -22.47 11.59 -8.15
CA GLU A 226 -22.20 12.94 -7.67
C GLU A 226 -21.21 12.92 -6.49
N GLU A 227 -20.34 13.92 -6.42
CA GLU A 227 -19.37 14.10 -5.34
C GLU A 227 -20.01 14.66 -4.07
N THR A 228 -21.17 14.12 -3.70
CA THR A 228 -22.00 14.54 -2.57
C THR A 228 -22.26 13.38 -1.61
N GLN A 229 -22.77 13.68 -0.42
CA GLN A 229 -23.25 12.67 0.53
C GLN A 229 -24.37 11.81 -0.09
N GLN A 230 -25.22 12.39 -0.93
CA GLN A 230 -26.27 11.67 -1.61
C GLN A 230 -25.71 10.71 -2.65
N GLY A 231 -24.74 11.15 -3.49
CA GLY A 231 -24.08 10.27 -4.45
C GLY A 231 -23.28 9.15 -3.76
N LEU A 232 -22.67 9.42 -2.59
CA LEU A 232 -22.03 8.38 -1.79
C LEU A 232 -23.04 7.37 -1.23
N ARG A 233 -24.22 7.83 -0.81
CA ARG A 233 -25.32 6.96 -0.38
C ARG A 233 -25.74 6.02 -1.53
N GLU A 234 -25.97 6.56 -2.72
CA GLU A 234 -26.34 5.78 -3.92
C GLU A 234 -25.26 4.74 -4.26
N ALA A 235 -23.98 5.14 -4.21
CA ALA A 235 -22.86 4.23 -4.42
C ALA A 235 -22.79 3.09 -3.39
N ILE A 236 -23.23 3.33 -2.13
CA ILE A 236 -23.35 2.28 -1.10
C ILE A 236 -24.54 1.35 -1.41
N GLU A 237 -25.69 1.92 -1.76
CA GLU A 237 -26.92 1.16 -2.10
C GLU A 237 -26.69 0.25 -3.31
N ASP A 238 -25.95 0.71 -4.32
CA ASP A 238 -25.55 -0.05 -5.50
C ASP A 238 -24.43 -1.08 -5.24
N GLY A 239 -23.78 -1.03 -4.06
CA GLY A 239 -22.68 -1.91 -3.68
C GLY A 239 -21.34 -1.55 -4.31
N PHE A 240 -21.23 -0.42 -5.02
CA PHE A 240 -19.97 0.10 -5.54
C PHE A 240 -19.07 0.61 -4.42
N ALA A 241 -19.63 1.33 -3.43
CA ALA A 241 -18.98 1.66 -2.18
C ALA A 241 -19.37 0.63 -1.11
N ARG A 242 -18.39 -0.02 -0.49
CA ARG A 242 -18.61 -1.06 0.53
C ARG A 242 -18.04 -0.58 1.87
N VAL A 243 -18.90 -0.40 2.86
CA VAL A 243 -18.54 0.06 4.21
C VAL A 243 -17.77 -1.05 4.95
N HIS A 244 -16.76 -0.67 5.72
CA HIS A 244 -15.98 -1.60 6.53
C HIS A 244 -16.74 -2.00 7.79
N LEU A 245 -17.08 -3.28 7.90
CA LEU A 245 -17.71 -3.85 9.09
C LEU A 245 -16.63 -4.48 9.99
N GLN A 246 -16.51 -3.93 11.20
CA GLN A 246 -15.62 -4.47 12.23
C GLN A 246 -16.20 -5.76 12.81
N LYS A 247 -15.47 -6.87 12.69
CA LYS A 247 -15.71 -8.13 13.40
C LYS A 247 -14.74 -8.25 14.58
N THR A 248 -14.87 -9.31 15.39
CA THR A 248 -13.97 -9.54 16.54
C THR A 248 -12.50 -9.56 16.13
N ASP A 249 -12.17 -10.26 15.06
CA ASP A 249 -10.80 -10.55 14.64
C ASP A 249 -10.46 -10.07 13.23
N SER A 250 -11.36 -9.36 12.58
CA SER A 250 -11.19 -8.92 11.18
C SER A 250 -12.03 -7.71 10.85
N VAL A 251 -11.73 -7.12 9.71
CA VAL A 251 -12.58 -6.14 9.02
C VAL A 251 -13.05 -6.79 7.73
N VAL A 252 -14.33 -6.69 7.43
CA VAL A 252 -14.93 -7.23 6.20
C VAL A 252 -15.74 -6.14 5.50
N LEU A 253 -16.03 -6.34 4.23
CA LEU A 253 -16.93 -5.46 3.47
C LEU A 253 -18.38 -5.80 3.82
N ALA A 254 -19.12 -4.84 4.37
CA ALA A 254 -20.54 -5.01 4.67
C ALA A 254 -21.37 -5.17 3.39
N GLU A 255 -22.46 -5.92 3.47
CA GLU A 255 -23.46 -5.91 2.40
C GLU A 255 -24.12 -4.53 2.28
N PRO A 256 -24.64 -4.10 1.11
CA PRO A 256 -25.10 -2.72 0.89
C PRO A 256 -26.04 -2.18 1.95
N ASN A 257 -27.11 -2.91 2.29
CA ASN A 257 -28.09 -2.48 3.29
C ASN A 257 -27.49 -2.36 4.71
N GLU A 258 -26.63 -3.30 5.10
CA GLU A 258 -25.90 -3.25 6.38
C GLU A 258 -24.89 -2.09 6.39
N GLY A 259 -24.17 -1.93 5.29
CA GLY A 259 -23.19 -0.86 5.12
C GLY A 259 -23.82 0.53 5.20
N LEU A 260 -24.94 0.74 4.52
CA LEU A 260 -25.68 2.00 4.58
C LEU A 260 -26.14 2.32 6.01
N ARG A 261 -26.73 1.32 6.69
CA ARG A 261 -27.15 1.48 8.09
C ARG A 261 -25.98 1.89 8.99
N LEU A 262 -24.84 1.17 8.90
CA LEU A 262 -23.63 1.45 9.68
C LEU A 262 -23.08 2.84 9.41
N TRP A 263 -23.01 3.25 8.15
CA TRP A 263 -22.51 4.57 7.75
C TRP A 263 -23.37 5.69 8.33
N LEU A 264 -24.70 5.55 8.31
CA LEU A 264 -25.62 6.51 8.88
C LEU A 264 -25.56 6.53 10.42
N GLU A 265 -25.51 5.36 11.09
CA GLU A 265 -25.37 5.24 12.55
C GLU A 265 -24.07 5.89 13.08
N GLN A 266 -23.02 5.90 12.28
CA GLN A 266 -21.74 6.54 12.60
C GLN A 266 -21.65 8.02 12.13
N ASN A 267 -22.78 8.64 11.82
CA ASN A 267 -22.82 10.00 11.28
C ASN A 267 -21.85 10.20 10.12
N THR A 268 -21.87 9.27 9.17
CA THR A 268 -21.00 9.16 7.98
C THR A 268 -19.52 8.85 8.27
N ASN A 269 -19.05 8.85 9.51
CA ASN A 269 -17.66 8.64 9.89
C ASN A 269 -17.27 7.15 9.85
N ALA A 270 -17.32 6.54 8.67
CA ALA A 270 -16.98 5.15 8.46
C ALA A 270 -15.89 5.01 7.37
N SER A 271 -15.02 4.02 7.52
CA SER A 271 -14.11 3.61 6.45
C SER A 271 -14.88 2.75 5.43
N MET A 272 -14.47 2.84 4.17
CA MET A 272 -15.08 2.07 3.08
C MET A 272 -14.10 1.76 1.96
N SER A 273 -14.50 0.89 1.05
CA SER A 273 -13.73 0.55 -0.15
C SER A 273 -14.56 0.70 -1.40
N PHE A 274 -13.88 1.05 -2.50
CA PHE A 274 -14.44 1.18 -3.85
C PHE A 274 -13.73 0.24 -4.83
N ALA A 275 -14.47 -0.38 -5.74
CA ALA A 275 -13.92 -1.29 -6.75
C ALA A 275 -13.40 -0.48 -7.97
N VAL A 276 -12.35 0.30 -7.78
CA VAL A 276 -11.81 1.25 -8.77
C VAL A 276 -10.50 0.81 -9.43
N ASN A 277 -9.92 -0.33 -9.04
CA ASN A 277 -8.64 -0.76 -9.58
C ASN A 277 -8.86 -1.68 -10.80
N PRO A 278 -8.46 -1.25 -12.02
CA PRO A 278 -8.67 -2.05 -13.24
C PRO A 278 -7.87 -3.37 -13.19
N SER A 279 -8.52 -4.45 -13.62
CA SER A 279 -7.87 -5.77 -13.69
C SER A 279 -6.63 -5.77 -14.58
N LEU A 280 -6.62 -4.97 -15.66
CA LEU A 280 -5.50 -4.85 -16.57
C LEU A 280 -4.25 -4.31 -15.85
N SER A 281 -4.36 -3.19 -15.14
CA SER A 281 -3.20 -2.61 -14.43
C SER A 281 -2.71 -3.52 -13.31
N ASN A 282 -3.63 -4.16 -12.56
CA ASN A 282 -3.28 -5.13 -11.52
C ASN A 282 -2.50 -6.33 -12.09
N PHE A 283 -3.02 -6.93 -13.16
CA PHE A 283 -2.38 -8.07 -13.81
C PHE A 283 -1.03 -7.70 -14.44
N TYR A 284 -0.97 -6.54 -15.13
CA TYR A 284 0.22 -6.08 -15.84
C TYR A 284 1.41 -5.91 -14.88
N PHE A 285 1.27 -5.07 -13.85
CA PHE A 285 2.37 -4.83 -12.89
C PHE A 285 2.68 -6.03 -12.00
N ALA A 286 1.74 -6.97 -11.88
CA ALA A 286 2.01 -8.24 -11.21
C ALA A 286 2.95 -9.16 -12.00
N THR A 287 2.88 -9.15 -13.33
CA THR A 287 3.45 -10.19 -14.20
C THR A 287 4.50 -9.70 -15.19
N GLN A 288 4.47 -8.43 -15.57
CA GLN A 288 5.38 -7.85 -16.57
C GLN A 288 6.84 -7.86 -16.11
N LYS A 289 7.73 -8.12 -17.06
CA LYS A 289 9.18 -8.14 -16.86
C LYS A 289 9.89 -7.14 -17.77
N ARG A 290 11.00 -6.64 -17.27
CA ARG A 290 11.97 -5.87 -18.05
C ARG A 290 12.69 -6.80 -19.07
N PRO A 291 13.35 -6.25 -20.11
CA PRO A 291 14.08 -7.06 -21.09
C PRO A 291 15.19 -7.96 -20.49
N ASN A 292 15.72 -7.60 -19.33
CA ASN A 292 16.70 -8.39 -18.58
C ASN A 292 16.10 -9.55 -17.78
N GLY A 293 14.77 -9.73 -17.80
CA GLY A 293 14.04 -10.79 -17.11
C GLY A 293 13.65 -10.48 -15.67
N THR A 294 14.05 -9.33 -15.09
CA THR A 294 13.57 -8.88 -13.78
C THR A 294 12.14 -8.37 -13.88
N PHE A 295 11.39 -8.43 -12.78
CA PHE A 295 10.03 -7.85 -12.77
C PHE A 295 10.07 -6.34 -12.96
N LEU A 296 9.06 -5.81 -13.62
CA LEU A 296 8.88 -4.37 -13.81
C LEU A 296 8.58 -3.67 -12.49
N SER A 297 7.67 -4.24 -11.70
CA SER A 297 7.39 -3.86 -10.31
C SER A 297 8.06 -4.87 -9.38
N ASP A 298 8.84 -4.41 -8.40
CA ASP A 298 9.81 -5.23 -7.67
C ASP A 298 9.16 -6.16 -6.66
N SER A 299 8.08 -5.73 -5.98
CA SER A 299 7.39 -6.54 -4.98
C SER A 299 5.87 -6.50 -5.12
N PHE A 300 5.22 -7.41 -4.39
CA PHE A 300 3.80 -7.30 -4.07
C PHE A 300 3.61 -6.53 -2.77
N CYS A 301 2.51 -5.78 -2.72
CA CYS A 301 2.00 -5.18 -1.48
C CYS A 301 0.51 -5.45 -1.34
N THR A 302 -0.07 -5.11 -0.18
CA THR A 302 -1.52 -5.12 -0.01
C THR A 302 -2.10 -3.73 -0.12
N ASP A 303 -1.36 -2.71 0.32
CA ASP A 303 -1.88 -1.38 0.62
C ASP A 303 -3.14 -1.51 1.51
N GLY A 304 -3.13 -2.56 2.34
CA GLY A 304 -4.24 -3.14 3.11
C GLY A 304 -4.03 -3.02 4.61
N GLY A 305 -3.64 -4.12 5.24
CA GLY A 305 -3.60 -4.18 6.72
C GLY A 305 -5.01 -4.28 7.28
N GLY A 306 -5.52 -3.23 7.89
CA GLY A 306 -6.90 -3.16 8.37
C GLY A 306 -7.93 -2.88 7.27
N ILE A 307 -7.53 -2.45 6.08
CA ILE A 307 -8.38 -2.43 4.90
C ILE A 307 -8.48 -3.88 4.39
N PRO A 308 -9.68 -4.43 4.12
CA PRO A 308 -9.88 -5.86 3.83
C PRO A 308 -9.47 -6.21 2.39
N ARG A 309 -8.18 -6.04 2.07
CA ARG A 309 -7.56 -6.33 0.76
C ARG A 309 -6.21 -7.06 0.87
N ASN A 310 -6.00 -7.84 1.93
CA ASN A 310 -4.78 -8.60 2.22
C ASN A 310 -4.71 -9.88 1.37
N VAL A 311 -4.57 -9.73 0.04
CA VAL A 311 -4.77 -10.80 -0.94
C VAL A 311 -3.48 -11.23 -1.69
N ILE A 312 -2.29 -10.89 -1.19
CA ILE A 312 -1.02 -11.28 -1.84
C ILE A 312 -0.97 -12.79 -2.09
N LEU A 313 -1.24 -13.60 -1.06
CA LEU A 313 -1.19 -15.06 -1.17
C LEU A 313 -2.29 -15.60 -2.10
N GLU A 314 -3.53 -15.24 -1.85
CA GLU A 314 -4.69 -15.77 -2.57
C GLU A 314 -4.65 -15.42 -4.06
N ASN A 315 -4.50 -14.14 -4.38
CA ASN A 315 -4.48 -13.68 -5.76
C ASN A 315 -3.14 -13.99 -6.46
N GLY A 316 -2.02 -13.95 -5.73
CA GLY A 316 -0.73 -14.35 -6.27
C GLY A 316 -0.69 -15.83 -6.66
N LEU A 317 -1.26 -16.73 -5.85
CA LEU A 317 -1.40 -18.14 -6.22
C LEU A 317 -2.42 -18.36 -7.36
N SER A 318 -3.41 -17.47 -7.52
CA SER A 318 -4.28 -17.50 -8.71
C SER A 318 -3.47 -17.22 -9.98
N LEU A 319 -2.56 -16.24 -9.96
CA LEU A 319 -1.66 -15.98 -11.09
C LEU A 319 -0.78 -17.19 -11.41
N VAL A 320 -0.31 -17.93 -10.39
CA VAL A 320 0.44 -19.17 -10.57
C VAL A 320 -0.41 -20.26 -11.23
N LYS A 321 -1.63 -20.47 -10.74
CA LYS A 321 -2.55 -21.48 -11.29
C LYS A 321 -2.97 -21.20 -12.73
N PHE A 322 -3.08 -19.92 -13.11
CA PHE A 322 -3.33 -19.49 -14.48
C PHE A 322 -2.07 -19.53 -15.38
N GLY A 323 -0.91 -19.82 -14.81
CA GLY A 323 0.37 -19.87 -15.56
C GLY A 323 0.90 -18.49 -15.96
N ALA A 324 0.40 -17.40 -15.34
CA ALA A 324 0.88 -16.03 -15.58
C ALA A 324 2.28 -15.80 -15.00
N ILE A 325 2.57 -16.41 -13.86
CA ILE A 325 3.88 -16.50 -13.22
C ILE A 325 4.10 -17.92 -12.68
N THR A 326 5.36 -18.31 -12.47
CA THR A 326 5.70 -19.57 -11.80
C THR A 326 5.58 -19.43 -10.27
N LEU A 327 5.47 -20.56 -9.57
CA LEU A 327 5.48 -20.55 -8.09
C LEU A 327 6.80 -19.95 -7.54
N LYS A 328 7.93 -20.22 -8.21
CA LYS A 328 9.22 -19.63 -7.83
C LYS A 328 9.20 -18.10 -7.95
N GLU A 329 8.62 -17.56 -9.00
CA GLU A 329 8.48 -16.12 -9.23
C GLU A 329 7.52 -15.48 -8.23
N PHE A 330 6.42 -16.15 -7.88
CA PHE A 330 5.53 -15.70 -6.81
C PHE A 330 6.28 -15.57 -5.49
N VAL A 331 6.98 -16.63 -5.05
CA VAL A 331 7.77 -16.63 -3.80
C VAL A 331 8.89 -15.60 -3.86
N PHE A 332 9.58 -15.47 -5.00
CA PHE A 332 10.59 -14.43 -5.17
C PHE A 332 10.02 -13.03 -4.94
N LYS A 333 8.91 -12.70 -5.61
CA LYS A 333 8.32 -11.36 -5.58
C LYS A 333 7.65 -11.04 -4.23
N SER A 334 7.01 -12.03 -3.59
CA SER A 334 6.31 -11.86 -2.30
C SER A 334 7.21 -11.96 -1.06
N SER A 335 8.45 -12.44 -1.21
CA SER A 335 9.35 -12.65 -0.05
C SER A 335 10.75 -12.12 -0.33
N THR A 336 11.49 -12.72 -1.27
CA THR A 336 12.92 -12.40 -1.48
C THR A 336 13.11 -10.99 -2.02
N SER A 337 12.37 -10.61 -3.05
CA SER A 337 12.46 -9.27 -3.66
C SER A 337 11.98 -8.19 -2.69
N ALA A 338 10.88 -8.44 -1.97
CA ALA A 338 10.40 -7.54 -0.92
C ALA A 338 11.42 -7.36 0.22
N ALA A 339 12.12 -8.43 0.63
CA ALA A 339 13.20 -8.34 1.60
C ALA A 339 14.37 -7.48 1.10
N ASN A 340 14.77 -7.67 -0.17
CA ASN A 340 15.84 -6.89 -0.80
C ASN A 340 15.46 -5.41 -0.89
N LEU A 341 14.24 -5.11 -1.34
CA LEU A 341 13.67 -3.77 -1.40
C LEU A 341 13.74 -3.02 -0.05
N LEU A 342 13.46 -3.74 1.03
CA LEU A 342 13.50 -3.20 2.38
C LEU A 342 14.87 -3.34 3.08
N GLY A 343 15.90 -3.82 2.41
CA GLY A 343 17.22 -4.03 3.01
C GLY A 343 17.27 -5.05 4.15
N LEU A 344 16.29 -5.98 4.21
CA LEU A 344 16.16 -6.99 5.27
C LEU A 344 17.02 -8.22 4.98
N ALA A 345 18.31 -8.12 5.28
CA ALA A 345 19.31 -9.11 4.90
C ALA A 345 19.05 -10.55 5.42
N ASN A 346 18.33 -10.73 6.52
CA ASN A 346 18.06 -12.03 7.13
C ASN A 346 16.67 -12.60 6.80
N LYS A 347 15.84 -11.89 6.02
CA LYS A 347 14.46 -12.30 5.72
C LYS A 347 14.26 -12.70 4.24
N GLY A 348 13.09 -13.19 3.91
CA GLY A 348 12.67 -13.51 2.54
C GLY A 348 13.28 -14.77 1.93
N ARG A 349 13.89 -15.66 2.74
CA ARG A 349 14.56 -16.89 2.29
C ARG A 349 14.59 -17.98 3.36
N LEU A 350 14.59 -19.25 2.94
CA LEU A 350 14.73 -20.41 3.83
C LEU A 350 16.17 -20.96 3.70
N VAL A 351 17.09 -20.39 4.45
CA VAL A 351 18.49 -20.82 4.50
C VAL A 351 18.98 -20.81 5.95
N VAL A 352 20.00 -21.60 6.27
CA VAL A 352 20.61 -21.61 7.61
C VAL A 352 21.16 -20.21 7.92
N GLY A 353 20.81 -19.69 9.09
CA GLY A 353 21.21 -18.37 9.55
C GLY A 353 20.25 -17.23 9.19
N ALA A 354 19.22 -17.48 8.36
CA ALA A 354 18.12 -16.53 8.19
C ALA A 354 17.10 -16.60 9.35
N ASP A 355 16.30 -15.56 9.48
CA ASP A 355 15.17 -15.56 10.40
C ASP A 355 14.18 -16.69 10.02
N ALA A 356 13.56 -17.30 11.04
CA ALA A 356 12.62 -18.41 10.82
C ALA A 356 11.22 -17.92 10.38
N ASP A 357 11.15 -16.91 9.54
CA ASP A 357 9.93 -16.42 8.96
C ASP A 357 9.40 -17.39 7.90
N ILE A 358 8.31 -18.07 8.20
CA ILE A 358 7.79 -19.17 7.40
C ILE A 358 6.29 -19.04 7.23
N THR A 359 5.82 -19.20 5.99
CA THR A 359 4.41 -19.35 5.68
C THR A 359 4.13 -20.78 5.20
N VAL A 360 3.22 -21.47 5.88
CA VAL A 360 2.72 -22.80 5.48
C VAL A 360 1.39 -22.64 4.77
N VAL A 361 1.27 -23.16 3.56
CA VAL A 361 0.20 -22.84 2.62
C VAL A 361 -0.55 -24.11 2.17
N ASP A 362 -1.87 -24.11 2.29
CA ASP A 362 -2.73 -25.02 1.53
C ASP A 362 -2.84 -24.47 0.08
N TYR A 363 -2.03 -25.02 -0.81
CA TYR A 363 -1.97 -24.57 -2.20
C TYR A 363 -3.29 -24.76 -2.95
N ALA A 364 -4.05 -25.80 -2.63
CA ALA A 364 -5.34 -26.07 -3.26
C ALA A 364 -6.36 -25.00 -2.90
N LYS A 365 -6.40 -24.61 -1.62
CA LYS A 365 -7.30 -23.57 -1.11
C LYS A 365 -6.77 -22.15 -1.24
N GLN A 366 -5.49 -21.98 -1.61
CA GLN A 366 -4.79 -20.68 -1.68
C GLN A 366 -4.84 -19.89 -0.36
N LYS A 367 -4.65 -20.61 0.75
CA LYS A 367 -4.74 -20.03 2.10
C LYS A 367 -3.53 -20.39 2.94
N ALA A 368 -3.11 -19.45 3.77
CA ALA A 368 -2.15 -19.74 4.82
C ALA A 368 -2.80 -20.65 5.89
N VAL A 369 -2.06 -21.67 6.31
CA VAL A 369 -2.41 -22.56 7.43
C VAL A 369 -1.68 -22.13 8.69
N HIS A 370 -0.42 -21.71 8.53
CA HIS A 370 0.40 -21.15 9.60
C HIS A 370 1.29 -20.04 9.04
N ALA A 371 1.54 -19.02 9.86
CA ALA A 371 2.56 -18.01 9.67
C ALA A 371 3.41 -17.92 10.95
N PHE A 372 4.72 -17.96 10.80
CA PHE A 372 5.69 -17.86 11.87
C PHE A 372 6.61 -16.68 11.58
N SER A 373 6.80 -15.82 12.60
CA SER A 373 7.71 -14.66 12.56
C SER A 373 8.58 -14.62 13.81
#